data_1cea708f62f45a531b613f94aa099ab2
#
_entry.id   1cea708f62f45a531b613f94aa099ab2
#
_cell.length_a   1.000
_cell.length_b   1.000
_cell.length_c   1.000
_cell.angle_alpha   90.00
_cell.angle_beta   90.00
_cell.angle_gamma   90.00
#
_symmetry.space_group_name_H-M   'P 1'
#
loop_
_entity.id
_entity.type
_entity.pdbx_description
1 polymer ?
#
loop_
_entity_poly.entity_id
_entity_poly.type
_entity_poly.pdbx_seq_one_letter_code
_entity_poly.pdbx_strand_id
1 'polypeptide(L)'
;IIDFIRSGEIGDLAIVRIAHQTPGHMPQEGHNPEGPAFHDCGMHYVDVARWYADSEYDTYHAQGIRMWSYIDPWWLQVHGTFKNGVVFDITQGFVYGHLAKTKTHNCYVDVIGTKGITRMTHDFKKVTVELHGIHTTIKKTHDFNDKKIDVMVDVFARSALAGKNLGFPTVKDSVIASDMAWKMLDDARQNALPCIGKPEDMDEILNHRSALKEGYGLPLRGFKNNSD
;
A
#
# COMPACT_ATOMS: atom_id res chain seq x y z
N ILE A 1 -0.40 12.48 -9.21
CA ILE A 1 0.66 12.81 -8.24
C ILE A 1 1.98 13.11 -8.95
N ILE A 2 2.54 12.19 -9.73
CA ILE A 2 3.86 12.40 -10.35
C ILE A 2 3.93 13.67 -11.20
N ASP A 3 2.89 14.00 -11.95
CA ASP A 3 2.85 15.23 -12.75
C ASP A 3 2.87 16.48 -11.87
N PHE A 4 2.25 16.44 -10.69
CA PHE A 4 2.28 17.54 -9.73
C PHE A 4 3.66 17.70 -9.08
N ILE A 5 4.35 16.58 -8.79
CA ILE A 5 5.74 16.63 -8.32
C ILE A 5 6.63 17.30 -9.38
N ARG A 6 6.50 16.86 -10.64
CA ARG A 6 7.30 17.34 -11.77
C ARG A 6 6.96 18.77 -12.22
N SER A 7 5.81 19.30 -11.82
CA SER A 7 5.43 20.68 -12.15
C SER A 7 6.28 21.75 -11.45
N GLY A 8 6.99 21.37 -10.36
CA GLY A 8 7.74 22.29 -9.53
C GLY A 8 6.90 23.09 -8.54
N GLU A 9 5.58 22.96 -8.57
CA GLU A 9 4.64 23.69 -7.69
C GLU A 9 4.83 23.42 -6.21
N ILE A 10 5.31 22.19 -5.86
CA ILE A 10 5.58 21.84 -4.47
C ILE A 10 7.03 22.13 -4.04
N GLY A 11 7.88 22.62 -4.96
CA GLY A 11 9.30 22.85 -4.70
C GLY A 11 10.13 21.55 -4.64
N ASP A 12 11.21 21.56 -3.87
CA ASP A 12 12.03 20.37 -3.66
C ASP A 12 11.28 19.37 -2.79
N LEU A 13 11.32 18.09 -3.20
CA LEU A 13 10.65 17.02 -2.47
C LEU A 13 11.34 16.78 -1.13
N ALA A 14 10.56 16.73 -0.06
CA ALA A 14 11.05 16.52 1.29
C ALA A 14 10.55 15.22 1.91
N ILE A 15 9.26 14.89 1.77
CA ILE A 15 8.62 13.76 2.46
C ILE A 15 7.65 13.06 1.53
N VAL A 16 7.69 11.73 1.50
CA VAL A 16 6.66 10.86 0.91
C VAL A 16 6.00 10.06 2.02
N ARG A 17 4.69 10.23 2.19
CA ARG A 17 3.88 9.48 3.15
C ARG A 17 2.80 8.69 2.46
N ILE A 18 2.71 7.41 2.77
CA ILE A 18 1.70 6.51 2.19
C ILE A 18 1.05 5.72 3.31
N ALA A 19 -0.26 5.74 3.36
CA ALA A 19 -1.03 4.84 4.20
C ALA A 19 -2.03 4.05 3.37
N HIS A 20 -2.05 2.75 3.58
CA HIS A 20 -3.07 1.86 3.06
C HIS A 20 -3.57 0.97 4.19
N GLN A 21 -4.62 1.43 4.84
CA GLN A 21 -5.22 0.75 5.98
C GLN A 21 -6.65 0.39 5.64
N THR A 22 -6.91 -0.90 5.59
CA THR A 22 -8.21 -1.44 5.20
C THR A 22 -8.69 -2.48 6.20
N PRO A 23 -10.00 -2.67 6.35
CA PRO A 23 -10.51 -3.78 7.11
C PRO A 23 -10.30 -5.09 6.35
N GLY A 24 -9.89 -6.07 7.04
CA GLY A 24 -10.06 -7.43 6.90
C GLY A 24 -9.77 -8.28 5.73
N HIS A 25 -8.52 -8.55 5.47
CA HIS A 25 -8.21 -9.91 5.03
C HIS A 25 -7.71 -10.73 6.22
N MET A 26 -8.17 -11.98 6.33
CA MET A 26 -7.60 -12.91 7.30
C MET A 26 -6.39 -13.63 6.68
N PRO A 27 -5.40 -14.10 7.48
CA PRO A 27 -4.21 -14.76 6.97
C PRO A 27 -4.46 -15.91 6.01
N GLN A 28 -5.63 -16.55 6.09
CA GLN A 28 -6.01 -17.68 5.24
C GLN A 28 -6.85 -17.27 4.01
N GLU A 29 -7.09 -15.99 3.80
CA GLU A 29 -8.01 -15.49 2.77
C GLU A 29 -7.31 -15.08 1.47
N GLY A 30 -6.56 -15.97 0.87
CA GLY A 30 -6.08 -15.81 -0.50
C GLY A 30 -4.68 -15.21 -0.64
N HIS A 31 -4.12 -14.61 0.41
CA HIS A 31 -2.77 -14.05 0.40
C HIS A 31 -1.69 -15.01 0.88
N ASN A 32 -2.03 -16.16 1.47
CA ASN A 32 -1.04 -17.14 1.92
C ASN A 32 -0.11 -17.65 0.81
N PRO A 33 -0.56 -17.89 -0.43
CA PRO A 33 0.34 -18.28 -1.52
C PRO A 33 1.24 -17.15 -1.99
N GLU A 34 0.85 -15.89 -1.75
CA GLU A 34 1.55 -14.69 -2.20
C GLU A 34 2.51 -14.17 -1.13
N GLY A 35 2.40 -14.69 0.09
CA GLY A 35 3.26 -14.36 1.22
C GLY A 35 2.61 -13.45 2.27
N PRO A 36 3.42 -12.92 3.21
CA PRO A 36 2.96 -11.99 4.24
C PRO A 36 2.36 -10.72 3.66
N ALA A 37 1.36 -10.15 4.35
CA ALA A 37 0.59 -9.00 3.88
C ALA A 37 1.43 -7.80 3.41
N PHE A 38 2.52 -7.48 4.11
CA PHE A 38 3.38 -6.38 3.70
C PHE A 38 4.21 -6.70 2.47
N HIS A 39 4.65 -7.94 2.28
CA HIS A 39 5.32 -8.34 1.05
C HIS A 39 4.34 -8.40 -0.12
N ASP A 40 3.17 -8.97 0.06
CA ASP A 40 2.14 -9.08 -0.99
C ASP A 40 1.62 -7.70 -1.43
N CYS A 41 1.10 -6.92 -0.50
CA CYS A 41 0.43 -5.64 -0.79
C CYS A 41 1.34 -4.43 -0.54
N GLY A 42 2.14 -4.45 0.52
CA GLY A 42 3.01 -3.34 0.90
C GLY A 42 4.10 -3.04 -0.13
N MET A 43 4.56 -4.04 -0.87
CA MET A 43 5.57 -3.83 -1.92
C MET A 43 5.13 -2.84 -3.00
N HIS A 44 3.83 -2.69 -3.26
CA HIS A 44 3.31 -1.68 -4.19
C HIS A 44 3.59 -0.27 -3.69
N TYR A 45 3.48 -0.04 -2.39
CA TYR A 45 3.71 1.26 -1.76
C TYR A 45 5.20 1.55 -1.62
N VAL A 46 6.00 0.52 -1.42
CA VAL A 46 7.47 0.59 -1.47
C VAL A 46 7.93 1.02 -2.87
N ASP A 47 7.39 0.42 -3.93
CA ASP A 47 7.72 0.80 -5.30
C ASP A 47 7.27 2.22 -5.66
N VAL A 48 6.03 2.57 -5.32
CA VAL A 48 5.46 3.91 -5.59
C VAL A 48 6.21 5.00 -4.82
N ALA A 49 6.60 4.78 -3.56
CA ALA A 49 7.38 5.75 -2.81
C ALA A 49 8.76 6.00 -3.44
N ARG A 50 9.43 4.92 -3.87
CA ARG A 50 10.70 4.98 -4.60
C ARG A 50 10.55 5.76 -5.91
N TRP A 51 9.48 5.53 -6.65
CA TRP A 51 9.18 6.24 -7.89
C TRP A 51 8.90 7.73 -7.70
N TYR A 52 8.18 8.10 -6.64
CA TYR A 52 7.93 9.51 -6.30
C TYR A 52 9.21 10.22 -5.85
N ALA A 53 10.03 9.55 -5.05
CA ALA A 53 11.30 10.10 -4.58
C ALA A 53 12.38 10.18 -5.67
N ASP A 54 12.22 9.45 -6.77
CA ASP A 54 13.22 9.26 -7.84
C ASP A 54 14.61 8.89 -7.25
N SER A 55 14.61 7.99 -6.25
CA SER A 55 15.81 7.63 -5.49
C SER A 55 15.68 6.26 -4.85
N GLU A 56 16.82 5.63 -4.58
CA GLU A 56 16.88 4.36 -3.86
C GLU A 56 16.80 4.59 -2.34
N TYR A 57 16.28 3.59 -1.63
CA TYR A 57 16.25 3.56 -0.17
C TYR A 57 17.67 3.59 0.40
N ASP A 58 17.85 4.30 1.51
CA ASP A 58 19.11 4.41 2.25
C ASP A 58 18.97 3.80 3.65
N THR A 59 18.20 4.43 4.52
CA THR A 59 17.93 3.94 5.88
C THR A 59 16.45 3.61 6.06
N TYR A 60 16.15 2.65 6.91
CA TYR A 60 14.77 2.35 7.31
C TYR A 60 14.72 1.71 8.69
N HIS A 61 13.58 1.87 9.34
CA HIS A 61 13.19 1.17 10.55
C HIS A 61 11.70 0.81 10.45
N ALA A 62 11.39 -0.44 10.66
CA ALA A 62 10.03 -0.96 10.55
C ALA A 62 9.50 -1.43 11.91
N GLN A 63 8.25 -1.15 12.17
CA GLN A 63 7.50 -1.57 13.35
C GLN A 63 6.22 -2.27 12.91
N GLY A 64 6.01 -3.50 13.40
CA GLY A 64 4.81 -4.25 13.14
C GLY A 64 4.01 -4.54 14.40
N ILE A 65 2.73 -4.90 14.24
CA ILE A 65 1.87 -5.44 15.29
C ILE A 65 1.34 -6.78 14.82
N ARG A 66 1.53 -7.80 15.63
CA ARG A 66 0.80 -9.06 15.51
C ARG A 66 -0.47 -8.98 16.35
N MET A 67 -1.55 -9.44 15.78
CA MET A 67 -2.83 -9.49 16.48
C MET A 67 -3.34 -10.94 16.51
N TRP A 68 -3.95 -11.32 17.64
CA TRP A 68 -4.52 -12.63 17.89
C TRP A 68 -3.50 -13.77 17.61
N SER A 69 -3.81 -14.67 16.69
CA SER A 69 -2.93 -15.78 16.30
C SER A 69 -2.13 -15.54 15.03
N TYR A 70 -2.11 -14.33 14.50
CA TYR A 70 -1.36 -14.02 13.29
C TYR A 70 0.14 -14.18 13.51
N ILE A 71 0.82 -14.90 12.62
CA ILE A 71 2.25 -15.14 12.70
C ILE A 71 3.02 -13.90 12.30
N ASP A 72 2.64 -13.30 11.18
CA ASP A 72 3.26 -12.09 10.64
C ASP A 72 2.48 -10.82 11.02
N PRO A 73 3.14 -9.66 11.03
CA PRO A 73 2.45 -8.39 11.19
C PRO A 73 1.41 -8.18 10.10
N TRP A 74 0.16 -7.95 10.50
CA TRP A 74 -0.92 -7.53 9.60
C TRP A 74 -1.16 -6.03 9.65
N TRP A 75 -0.40 -5.33 10.42
CA TRP A 75 -0.16 -3.91 10.39
C TRP A 75 1.34 -3.67 10.52
N LEU A 76 1.90 -2.92 9.61
CA LEU A 76 3.31 -2.57 9.59
C LEU A 76 3.46 -1.11 9.18
N GLN A 77 4.30 -0.39 9.90
CA GLN A 77 4.77 0.94 9.58
C GLN A 77 6.29 0.89 9.38
N VAL A 78 6.76 1.53 8.33
CA VAL A 78 8.19 1.72 8.08
C VAL A 78 8.46 3.17 7.72
N HIS A 79 9.53 3.72 8.28
CA HIS A 79 10.01 5.06 7.98
C HIS A 79 11.52 5.05 7.77
N GLY A 80 12.03 6.07 7.11
CA GLY A 80 13.47 6.21 6.85
C GLY A 80 13.77 7.28 5.83
N THR A 81 14.89 7.12 5.13
CA THR A 81 15.36 8.07 4.14
C THR A 81 15.70 7.39 2.82
N PHE A 82 15.56 8.13 1.74
CA PHE A 82 16.15 7.81 0.45
C PHE A 82 17.55 8.41 0.34
N LYS A 83 18.38 7.91 -0.58
CA LYS A 83 19.75 8.38 -0.79
C LYS A 83 19.86 9.87 -1.14
N ASN A 84 18.82 10.47 -1.69
CA ASN A 84 18.73 11.90 -1.96
C ASN A 84 18.28 12.73 -0.76
N GLY A 85 18.07 12.12 0.41
CA GLY A 85 17.69 12.77 1.65
C GLY A 85 16.19 12.94 1.85
N VAL A 86 15.35 12.55 0.88
CA VAL A 86 13.90 12.55 1.05
C VAL A 86 13.50 11.54 2.12
N VAL A 87 12.65 11.96 3.05
CA VAL A 87 12.11 11.11 4.12
C VAL A 87 10.90 10.34 3.60
N PHE A 88 10.69 9.12 4.08
CA PHE A 88 9.47 8.38 3.80
C PHE A 88 8.81 7.82 5.07
N ASP A 89 7.50 7.62 4.98
CA ASP A 89 6.64 6.94 5.96
C ASP A 89 5.61 6.12 5.20
N ILE A 90 5.68 4.80 5.33
CA ILE A 90 4.75 3.87 4.68
C ILE A 90 4.06 3.05 5.76
N THR A 91 2.75 3.08 5.79
CA THR A 91 1.93 2.26 6.69
C THR A 91 0.97 1.39 5.88
N GLN A 92 1.02 0.09 6.11
CA GLN A 92 0.10 -0.86 5.49
C GLN A 92 -0.51 -1.78 6.55
N GLY A 93 -1.81 -2.01 6.46
CA GLY A 93 -2.49 -2.92 7.37
C GLY A 93 -3.84 -3.40 6.89
N PHE A 94 -4.15 -4.64 7.22
CA PHE A 94 -5.43 -5.29 6.96
C PHE A 94 -6.29 -5.53 8.21
N VAL A 95 -5.89 -4.96 9.35
CA VAL A 95 -6.60 -5.09 10.61
C VAL A 95 -7.31 -3.79 11.04
N TYR A 96 -7.51 -2.89 10.11
CA TYR A 96 -8.08 -1.57 10.37
C TYR A 96 -9.59 -1.63 10.59
N GLY A 97 -9.98 -1.86 11.84
CA GLY A 97 -11.38 -1.89 12.25
C GLY A 97 -12.23 -2.98 11.58
N HIS A 98 -11.65 -4.13 11.23
CA HIS A 98 -12.37 -5.17 10.50
C HIS A 98 -13.47 -5.85 11.30
N LEU A 99 -13.44 -5.79 12.64
CA LEU A 99 -14.54 -6.20 13.51
C LEU A 99 -15.53 -5.07 13.84
N ALA A 100 -15.28 -3.86 13.38
CA ALA A 100 -16.18 -2.74 13.61
C ALA A 100 -17.52 -2.96 12.92
N LYS A 101 -18.62 -2.54 13.58
CA LYS A 101 -19.97 -2.59 13.02
C LYS A 101 -20.06 -1.89 11.65
N THR A 102 -19.39 -0.76 11.51
CA THR A 102 -19.28 -0.03 10.24
C THR A 102 -17.81 -0.03 9.81
N LYS A 103 -17.55 -0.59 8.64
CA LYS A 103 -16.20 -0.65 8.07
C LYS A 103 -15.74 0.72 7.61
N THR A 104 -14.45 0.97 7.74
CA THR A 104 -13.83 2.20 7.28
C THR A 104 -12.45 1.90 6.70
N HIS A 105 -11.89 2.89 6.00
CA HIS A 105 -10.58 2.83 5.38
C HIS A 105 -9.79 4.08 5.72
N ASN A 106 -8.47 3.98 5.68
CA ASN A 106 -7.59 5.14 5.74
C ASN A 106 -6.49 4.96 4.70
N CYS A 107 -6.78 5.44 3.48
CA CYS A 107 -5.89 5.28 2.34
C CYS A 107 -5.54 6.66 1.78
N TYR A 108 -4.26 7.01 1.87
CA TYR A 108 -3.76 8.27 1.34
C TYR A 108 -2.31 8.19 0.86
N VAL A 109 -1.96 9.12 0.00
CA VAL A 109 -0.59 9.48 -0.34
C VAL A 109 -0.45 10.99 -0.11
N ASP A 110 0.52 11.39 0.69
CA ASP A 110 0.95 12.77 0.86
C ASP A 110 2.39 12.90 0.36
N VAL A 111 2.62 13.77 -0.60
CA VAL A 111 3.94 14.12 -1.09
C VAL A 111 4.18 15.59 -0.78
N ILE A 112 5.09 15.85 0.17
CA ILE A 112 5.32 17.16 0.76
C ILE A 112 6.65 17.70 0.24
N GLY A 113 6.61 18.87 -0.33
CA GLY A 113 7.79 19.61 -0.75
C GLY A 113 8.01 20.90 0.05
N THR A 114 9.06 21.61 -0.28
CA THR A 114 9.45 22.86 0.41
C THR A 114 8.48 24.03 0.17
N LYS A 115 7.59 23.92 -0.84
CA LYS A 115 6.69 25.02 -1.24
C LYS A 115 5.23 24.59 -1.32
N GLY A 116 4.92 23.32 -1.11
CA GLY A 116 3.56 22.82 -1.23
C GLY A 116 3.44 21.34 -0.98
N ILE A 117 2.24 20.82 -1.23
CA ILE A 117 1.88 19.43 -1.05
C ILE A 117 1.02 18.94 -2.22
N THR A 118 1.22 17.70 -2.63
CA THR A 118 0.22 16.97 -3.42
C THR A 118 -0.28 15.77 -2.63
N ARG A 119 -1.57 15.55 -2.68
CA ARG A 119 -2.27 14.51 -1.92
C ARG A 119 -3.16 13.67 -2.80
N MET A 120 -3.25 12.39 -2.51
CA MET A 120 -4.30 11.51 -3.01
C MET A 120 -4.97 10.80 -1.84
N THR A 121 -6.29 10.74 -1.87
CA THR A 121 -7.09 9.92 -0.95
C THR A 121 -8.08 9.08 -1.73
N HIS A 122 -8.41 7.91 -1.21
CA HIS A 122 -9.50 7.09 -1.78
C HIS A 122 -10.23 6.28 -0.70
N ASP A 123 -11.47 5.94 -1.02
CA ASP A 123 -12.35 5.10 -0.21
C ASP A 123 -12.87 3.86 -0.96
N PHE A 124 -12.18 3.47 -2.04
CA PHE A 124 -12.58 2.42 -2.98
C PHE A 124 -13.85 2.72 -3.79
N LYS A 125 -14.40 3.91 -3.68
CA LYS A 125 -15.49 4.41 -4.53
C LYS A 125 -15.07 5.66 -5.30
N LYS A 126 -14.35 6.54 -4.62
CA LYS A 126 -13.83 7.79 -5.18
C LYS A 126 -12.33 7.91 -4.91
N VAL A 127 -11.64 8.51 -5.85
CA VAL A 127 -10.26 8.98 -5.70
C VAL A 127 -10.28 10.49 -5.79
N THR A 128 -9.70 11.16 -4.82
CA THR A 128 -9.48 12.60 -4.85
C THR A 128 -7.98 12.87 -4.90
N VAL A 129 -7.57 13.68 -5.88
CA VAL A 129 -6.19 14.13 -6.02
C VAL A 129 -6.16 15.65 -5.89
N GLU A 130 -5.26 16.15 -5.05
CA GLU A 130 -5.14 17.58 -4.73
C GLU A 130 -3.69 18.02 -4.93
N LEU A 131 -3.53 19.25 -5.43
CA LEU A 131 -2.29 20.00 -5.42
C LEU A 131 -2.55 21.30 -4.66
N HIS A 132 -1.73 21.58 -3.68
CA HIS A 132 -1.63 22.86 -2.99
C HIS A 132 -0.20 23.37 -3.21
N GLY A 133 0.01 23.98 -4.37
CA GLY A 133 1.30 24.51 -4.83
C GLY A 133 1.49 25.97 -4.51
N ILE A 134 2.66 26.50 -4.84
CA ILE A 134 2.99 27.91 -4.58
C ILE A 134 2.15 28.87 -5.42
N HIS A 135 1.75 28.48 -6.62
CA HIS A 135 0.96 29.32 -7.53
C HIS A 135 -0.43 28.73 -7.81
N THR A 136 -0.60 27.41 -7.62
CA THR A 136 -1.76 26.71 -8.10
C THR A 136 -2.34 25.78 -7.03
N THR A 137 -3.67 25.83 -6.91
CA THR A 137 -4.43 24.83 -6.14
C THR A 137 -5.35 24.07 -7.09
N ILE A 138 -5.24 22.76 -7.12
CA ILE A 138 -6.06 21.88 -7.96
C ILE A 138 -6.68 20.82 -7.07
N LYS A 139 -7.96 20.54 -7.29
CA LYS A 139 -8.66 19.39 -6.70
C LYS A 139 -9.44 18.68 -7.79
N LYS A 140 -9.21 17.39 -7.94
CA LYS A 140 -9.90 16.52 -8.88
C LYS A 140 -10.43 15.30 -8.16
N THR A 141 -11.67 14.96 -8.41
CA THR A 141 -12.29 13.74 -7.88
C THR A 141 -12.81 12.90 -9.04
N HIS A 142 -12.50 11.62 -9.00
CA HIS A 142 -12.87 10.63 -10.00
C HIS A 142 -13.49 9.42 -9.30
N ASP A 143 -14.22 8.63 -10.05
CA ASP A 143 -14.59 7.30 -9.61
C ASP A 143 -13.34 6.44 -9.43
N PHE A 144 -13.34 5.60 -8.41
CA PHE A 144 -12.26 4.65 -8.20
C PHE A 144 -12.30 3.64 -9.34
N ASN A 145 -11.31 3.73 -10.20
CA ASN A 145 -11.22 2.90 -11.38
C ASN A 145 -10.57 1.55 -11.08
N ASP A 146 -10.72 0.65 -12.02
CA ASP A 146 -9.97 -0.58 -12.10
C ASP A 146 -8.45 -0.34 -12.21
N LYS A 147 -7.70 -1.41 -12.27
CA LYS A 147 -6.23 -1.40 -12.29
C LYS A 147 -5.61 -0.84 -13.58
N LYS A 148 -6.40 -0.32 -14.53
CA LYS A 148 -5.92 0.21 -15.82
C LYS A 148 -5.04 -0.78 -16.60
N ILE A 149 -5.41 -2.05 -16.58
CA ILE A 149 -4.67 -3.12 -17.27
C ILE A 149 -4.60 -2.88 -18.79
N ASP A 150 -5.66 -2.32 -19.36
CA ASP A 150 -5.72 -1.92 -20.77
C ASP A 150 -4.61 -0.92 -21.13
N VAL A 151 -4.41 0.11 -20.31
CA VAL A 151 -3.33 1.10 -20.49
C VAL A 151 -1.96 0.45 -20.35
N MET A 152 -1.81 -0.44 -19.37
CA MET A 152 -0.57 -1.19 -19.16
C MET A 152 -0.21 -2.03 -20.37
N VAL A 153 -1.16 -2.78 -20.92
CA VAL A 153 -0.97 -3.63 -22.11
C VAL A 153 -0.63 -2.78 -23.34
N ASP A 154 -1.30 -1.63 -23.53
CA ASP A 154 -1.00 -0.72 -24.64
C ASP A 154 0.44 -0.18 -24.56
N VAL A 155 0.87 0.32 -23.42
CA VAL A 155 2.24 0.82 -23.23
C VAL A 155 3.27 -0.29 -23.44
N PHE A 156 3.00 -1.50 -22.96
CA PHE A 156 3.86 -2.67 -23.17
C PHE A 156 3.97 -3.00 -24.67
N ALA A 157 2.86 -3.10 -25.37
CA ALA A 157 2.83 -3.41 -26.80
C ALA A 157 3.61 -2.36 -27.63
N ARG A 158 3.36 -1.08 -27.37
CA ARG A 158 4.09 0.01 -28.04
C ARG A 158 5.58 -0.01 -27.72
N SER A 159 5.98 -0.35 -26.49
CA SER A 159 7.38 -0.49 -26.11
C SER A 159 8.05 -1.63 -26.87
N ALA A 160 7.38 -2.77 -26.99
CA ALA A 160 7.88 -3.93 -27.73
C ALA A 160 8.05 -3.60 -29.23
N LEU A 161 7.06 -2.94 -29.85
CA LEU A 161 7.14 -2.52 -31.26
C LEU A 161 8.23 -1.48 -31.51
N ALA A 162 8.44 -0.58 -30.56
CA ALA A 162 9.48 0.47 -30.66
C ALA A 162 10.89 -0.04 -30.32
N GLY A 163 11.03 -1.27 -29.82
CA GLY A 163 12.31 -1.81 -29.37
C GLY A 163 12.94 -1.03 -28.19
N LYS A 164 12.13 -0.27 -27.45
CA LYS A 164 12.59 0.52 -26.28
C LYS A 164 11.46 0.68 -25.26
N ASN A 165 11.83 0.84 -23.99
CA ASN A 165 10.86 1.12 -22.94
C ASN A 165 10.28 2.55 -23.08
N LEU A 166 8.96 2.65 -23.16
CA LEU A 166 8.20 3.89 -23.26
C LEU A 166 7.59 4.34 -21.91
N GLY A 167 8.21 3.96 -20.79
CA GLY A 167 7.76 4.33 -19.45
C GLY A 167 7.05 3.20 -18.71
N PHE A 168 7.30 1.96 -19.10
CA PHE A 168 6.79 0.78 -18.40
C PHE A 168 7.76 0.36 -17.27
N PRO A 169 7.27 0.00 -16.06
CA PRO A 169 8.10 -0.56 -15.02
C PRO A 169 8.80 -1.82 -15.49
N THR A 170 10.05 -1.98 -15.14
CA THR A 170 10.83 -3.15 -15.53
C THR A 170 10.74 -4.26 -14.47
N VAL A 171 11.11 -5.48 -14.86
CA VAL A 171 11.27 -6.60 -13.91
C VAL A 171 12.27 -6.24 -12.81
N LYS A 172 13.31 -5.46 -13.15
CA LYS A 172 14.29 -4.99 -12.17
C LYS A 172 13.64 -4.10 -11.08
N ASP A 173 12.71 -3.23 -11.44
CA ASP A 173 11.98 -2.39 -10.49
C ASP A 173 11.15 -3.26 -9.53
N SER A 174 10.46 -4.26 -10.07
CA SER A 174 9.68 -5.21 -9.27
C SER A 174 10.55 -6.02 -8.31
N VAL A 175 11.73 -6.46 -8.76
CA VAL A 175 12.70 -7.20 -7.90
C VAL A 175 13.21 -6.30 -6.77
N ILE A 176 13.54 -5.04 -7.06
CA ILE A 176 13.99 -4.08 -6.04
C ILE A 176 12.89 -3.82 -5.01
N ALA A 177 11.65 -3.62 -5.47
CA ALA A 177 10.50 -3.38 -4.58
C ALA A 177 10.22 -4.58 -3.68
N SER A 178 10.23 -5.79 -4.25
CA SER A 178 10.02 -7.04 -3.52
C SER A 178 11.13 -7.29 -2.49
N ASP A 179 12.39 -7.17 -2.87
CA ASP A 179 13.54 -7.34 -1.97
C ASP A 179 13.50 -6.34 -0.81
N MET A 180 13.18 -5.08 -1.10
CA MET A 180 13.06 -4.06 -0.07
C MET A 180 11.89 -4.31 0.86
N ALA A 181 10.73 -4.74 0.35
CA ALA A 181 9.58 -5.09 1.17
C ALA A 181 9.89 -6.27 2.12
N TRP A 182 10.63 -7.28 1.65
CA TRP A 182 11.12 -8.37 2.52
C TRP A 182 12.05 -7.87 3.61
N LYS A 183 13.01 -7.01 3.29
CA LYS A 183 13.96 -6.43 4.27
C LYS A 183 13.23 -5.60 5.33
N MET A 184 12.25 -4.81 4.93
CA MET A 184 11.43 -4.04 5.87
C MET A 184 10.57 -4.94 6.76
N LEU A 185 10.02 -6.02 6.20
CA LEU A 185 9.27 -7.01 6.97
C LEU A 185 10.17 -7.74 7.97
N ASP A 186 11.38 -8.10 7.58
CA ASP A 186 12.34 -8.79 8.46
C ASP A 186 12.81 -7.86 9.59
N ASP A 187 13.01 -6.57 9.31
CA ASP A 187 13.29 -5.58 10.35
C ASP A 187 12.09 -5.48 11.34
N ALA A 188 10.86 -5.40 10.85
CA ALA A 188 9.67 -5.41 11.70
C ALA A 188 9.55 -6.70 12.54
N ARG A 189 9.93 -7.86 12.00
CA ARG A 189 9.94 -9.13 12.74
C ARG A 189 10.96 -9.14 13.86
N GLN A 190 12.15 -8.55 13.65
CA GLN A 190 13.17 -8.42 14.70
C GLN A 190 12.72 -7.49 15.82
N ASN A 191 11.98 -6.44 15.47
CA ASN A 191 11.36 -5.50 16.39
C ASN A 191 9.93 -5.93 16.76
N ALA A 192 9.58 -7.20 16.52
CA ALA A 192 8.24 -7.72 16.65
C ALA A 192 7.69 -7.53 18.04
N LEU A 193 6.55 -6.89 18.11
CA LEU A 193 5.80 -6.68 19.33
C LEU A 193 5.17 -7.99 19.82
N PRO A 194 4.89 -8.06 21.10
CA PRO A 194 3.99 -9.09 21.60
C PRO A 194 2.69 -9.09 20.80
N CYS A 195 2.10 -10.26 20.66
CA CYS A 195 0.79 -10.38 20.05
C CYS A 195 -0.25 -9.67 20.93
N ILE A 196 -1.07 -8.82 20.32
CA ILE A 196 -2.16 -8.12 20.99
C ILE A 196 -3.48 -8.81 20.64
N GLY A 197 -4.33 -8.99 21.64
CA GLY A 197 -5.56 -9.79 21.55
C GLY A 197 -5.32 -11.25 21.94
N LYS A 198 -6.37 -11.96 22.25
CA LYS A 198 -6.32 -13.36 22.67
C LYS A 198 -6.54 -14.27 21.47
N PRO A 199 -5.83 -15.41 21.37
CA PRO A 199 -6.10 -16.39 20.30
C PRO A 199 -7.56 -16.84 20.24
N GLU A 200 -8.25 -16.90 21.39
CA GLU A 200 -9.66 -17.30 21.50
C GLU A 200 -10.61 -16.32 20.81
N ASP A 201 -10.21 -15.06 20.65
CA ASP A 201 -11.00 -14.06 19.93
C ASP A 201 -11.11 -14.40 18.41
N MET A 202 -10.30 -15.34 17.93
CA MET A 202 -10.38 -15.80 16.54
C MET A 202 -11.71 -16.48 16.19
N ASP A 203 -12.35 -17.14 17.16
CA ASP A 203 -13.67 -17.75 16.95
C ASP A 203 -14.74 -16.68 16.70
N GLU A 204 -14.68 -15.57 17.43
CA GLU A 204 -15.55 -14.42 17.19
C GLU A 204 -15.27 -13.79 15.82
N ILE A 205 -14.02 -13.64 15.45
CA ILE A 205 -13.58 -13.14 14.13
C ILE A 205 -14.12 -14.04 13.02
N LEU A 206 -13.97 -15.36 13.16
CA LEU A 206 -14.46 -16.34 12.20
C LEU A 206 -16.00 -16.35 12.09
N ASN A 207 -16.70 -16.18 13.21
CA ASN A 207 -18.16 -16.11 13.24
C ASN A 207 -18.70 -14.81 12.61
N HIS A 208 -18.01 -13.68 12.80
CA HIS A 208 -18.32 -12.43 12.09
C HIS A 208 -18.05 -12.49 10.59
N ARG A 209 -17.34 -13.49 10.13
CA ARG A 209 -16.95 -13.67 8.74
C ARG A 209 -18.13 -13.82 7.78
N SER A 210 -19.21 -14.47 8.19
CA SER A 210 -20.43 -14.55 7.39
C SER A 210 -21.09 -13.18 7.20
N ALA A 211 -21.03 -12.32 8.20
CA ALA A 211 -21.51 -10.94 8.11
C ALA A 211 -20.59 -10.04 7.24
N LEU A 212 -19.29 -10.37 7.15
CA LEU A 212 -18.34 -9.65 6.31
C LEU A 212 -18.54 -9.94 4.82
N LYS A 213 -19.05 -11.12 4.45
CA LYS A 213 -19.30 -11.49 3.05
C LYS A 213 -20.29 -10.57 2.35
N GLU A 214 -21.22 -9.98 3.07
CA GLU A 214 -22.28 -9.16 2.49
C GLU A 214 -21.88 -7.70 2.24
N GLY A 215 -20.77 -7.22 2.82
CA GLY A 215 -20.42 -5.79 2.84
C GLY A 215 -19.43 -5.28 1.78
N TYR A 216 -18.59 -6.12 1.20
CA TYR A 216 -17.45 -5.66 0.39
C TYR A 216 -17.46 -6.03 -1.08
N GLY A 217 -18.38 -6.87 -1.55
CA GLY A 217 -18.48 -7.21 -2.97
C GLY A 217 -17.22 -7.85 -3.61
N LEU A 218 -16.15 -8.04 -2.84
CA LEU A 218 -14.97 -8.76 -3.28
C LEU A 218 -15.25 -10.26 -3.15
N PRO A 219 -15.15 -11.04 -4.23
CA PRO A 219 -15.26 -12.47 -4.14
C PRO A 219 -14.16 -12.99 -3.22
N LEU A 220 -14.53 -13.56 -2.08
CA LEU A 220 -13.62 -14.32 -1.25
C LEU A 220 -13.11 -15.48 -2.09
N ARG A 221 -11.91 -15.36 -2.63
CA ARG A 221 -11.29 -16.45 -3.39
C ARG A 221 -10.88 -17.54 -2.41
N GLY A 222 -11.58 -18.64 -2.48
CA GLY A 222 -11.04 -19.94 -2.22
C GLY A 222 -10.96 -20.43 -0.78
N PHE A 223 -12.09 -20.55 -0.07
CA PHE A 223 -12.19 -21.61 0.94
C PHE A 223 -12.86 -22.84 0.35
N LYS A 224 -12.06 -23.86 0.10
CA LYS A 224 -12.59 -25.21 0.15
C LYS A 224 -12.70 -25.56 1.63
N ASN A 225 -13.89 -25.70 2.14
CA ASN A 225 -14.09 -26.45 3.37
C ASN A 225 -13.50 -27.84 3.13
N ASN A 226 -12.35 -28.13 3.75
CA ASN A 226 -11.92 -29.49 3.93
C ASN A 226 -12.78 -30.10 5.05
N SER A 227 -14.00 -30.41 4.70
CA SER A 227 -14.86 -31.34 5.38
C SER A 227 -15.53 -32.15 4.29
N ASP A 228 -14.79 -33.15 3.83
CA ASP A 228 -15.23 -34.48 3.41
C ASP A 228 -13.98 -35.37 3.28
#